data_c76d77f9823c0f11ecf39d84ae39eebe
#
_entry.id   c76d77f9823c0f11ecf39d84ae39eebe
#
_cell.length_a   1.000
_cell.length_b   1.000
_cell.length_c   1.000
_cell.angle_alpha   90.00
_cell.angle_beta   90.00
_cell.angle_gamma   90.00
#
_symmetry.space_group_name_H-M   'P 1'
#
loop_
_entity.id
_entity.type
_entity.pdbx_description
1 polymer ?
#
loop_
_entity_poly.entity_id
_entity_poly.type
_entity_poly.pdbx_seq_one_letter_code
_entity_poly.pdbx_strand_id
1 'polypeptide(L)'
;GERLGGIGAQSSYPHFCLFSADDTQLITNSCHFYNGVTIGVDRALLKRGLEVGFYDPDGGDEKNFTLIDDAMRVYAGVATRDFYILGDAYGYIKAVGKGGRKIWRHYLGGTIKSMALSEDGGVLFVGTYGGRLHKLRLGAGQDSHTIGNGNHKEEFRLIAYEDKIYRW
;
A
#
# COMPACT_ATOMS: atom_id res chain seq x y z
N GLY A 1 -20.79 7.46 -15.10
CA GLY A 1 -20.33 8.31 -14.03
C GLY A 1 -19.62 9.55 -14.55
N GLU A 2 -19.67 10.62 -13.81
CA GLU A 2 -18.97 11.86 -14.15
C GLU A 2 -17.48 11.74 -13.77
N ARG A 3 -16.58 12.24 -14.65
CA ARG A 3 -15.16 12.34 -14.34
C ARG A 3 -14.93 13.51 -13.39
N LEU A 4 -14.51 13.23 -12.16
CA LEU A 4 -14.29 14.28 -11.15
C LEU A 4 -12.88 14.92 -11.21
N GLY A 5 -11.93 14.29 -11.87
CA GLY A 5 -10.57 14.80 -11.96
C GLY A 5 -9.59 13.77 -12.51
N GLY A 6 -8.31 14.05 -12.36
CA GLY A 6 -7.23 13.16 -12.79
C GLY A 6 -5.87 13.61 -12.29
N ILE A 7 -4.94 12.68 -12.29
CA ILE A 7 -3.52 12.90 -11.97
C ILE A 7 -2.66 12.11 -12.97
N GLY A 8 -1.59 12.72 -13.45
CA GLY A 8 -0.60 12.05 -14.29
C GLY A 8 0.20 10.99 -13.54
N ALA A 9 0.65 9.96 -14.25
CA ALA A 9 1.55 8.96 -13.69
C ALA A 9 2.91 9.59 -13.35
N GLN A 10 3.49 9.16 -12.22
CA GLN A 10 4.79 9.63 -11.74
C GLN A 10 5.95 8.83 -12.33
N SER A 11 5.66 7.73 -13.00
CA SER A 11 6.61 6.85 -13.66
C SER A 11 5.92 6.07 -14.79
N SER A 12 6.65 5.22 -15.49
CA SER A 12 6.23 4.54 -16.72
C SER A 12 5.00 3.65 -16.55
N TYR A 13 4.84 3.02 -15.38
CA TYR A 13 3.79 2.03 -15.14
C TYR A 13 2.96 2.41 -13.90
N PRO A 14 1.79 3.02 -14.06
CA PRO A 14 0.83 3.20 -12.98
C PRO A 14 0.22 1.85 -12.60
N HIS A 15 0.25 1.51 -11.32
CA HIS A 15 -0.21 0.19 -10.85
C HIS A 15 -1.34 0.26 -9.84
N PHE A 16 -1.34 1.28 -9.00
CA PHE A 16 -2.17 1.28 -7.82
C PHE A 16 -2.68 2.68 -7.50
N CYS A 17 -3.91 2.76 -7.05
CA CYS A 17 -4.48 3.96 -6.45
C CYS A 17 -5.43 3.59 -5.30
N LEU A 18 -5.54 4.48 -4.33
CA LEU A 18 -6.39 4.30 -3.16
C LEU A 18 -6.78 5.65 -2.57
N PHE A 19 -8.05 5.82 -2.22
CA PHE A 19 -8.49 6.96 -1.40
C PHE A 19 -8.18 6.73 0.08
N SER A 20 -7.89 7.81 0.80
CA SER A 20 -7.89 7.81 2.26
C SER A 20 -9.28 7.50 2.80
N ALA A 21 -9.36 6.96 4.02
CA ALA A 21 -10.65 6.59 4.62
C ALA A 21 -11.63 7.76 4.80
N ASP A 22 -11.12 8.99 4.86
CA ASP A 22 -11.90 10.22 4.95
C ASP A 22 -12.10 10.91 3.59
N ASP A 23 -11.74 10.25 2.48
CA ASP A 23 -11.88 10.76 1.13
C ASP A 23 -11.14 12.09 0.84
N THR A 24 -10.20 12.50 1.67
CA THR A 24 -9.51 13.80 1.49
C THR A 24 -8.26 13.70 0.61
N GLN A 25 -7.65 12.52 0.51
CA GLN A 25 -6.42 12.29 -0.25
C GLN A 25 -6.56 11.07 -1.15
N LEU A 26 -6.11 11.18 -2.40
CA LEU A 26 -5.86 10.06 -3.29
C LEU A 26 -4.37 9.75 -3.29
N ILE A 27 -3.98 8.51 -3.00
CA ILE A 27 -2.63 8.05 -3.26
C ILE A 27 -2.55 7.28 -4.57
N THR A 28 -1.45 7.45 -5.29
CA THR A 28 -1.13 6.71 -6.51
C THR A 28 0.27 6.17 -6.44
N ASN A 29 0.49 4.98 -6.99
CA ASN A 29 1.81 4.42 -7.17
C ASN A 29 2.05 4.14 -8.63
N SER A 30 3.22 4.53 -9.11
CA SER A 30 3.75 4.14 -10.40
C SER A 30 5.20 3.72 -10.26
N CYS A 31 5.67 2.86 -11.13
CA CYS A 31 7.01 2.32 -11.04
C CYS A 31 7.70 2.26 -12.39
N HIS A 32 9.03 2.11 -12.34
CA HIS A 32 9.86 1.66 -13.44
C HIS A 32 10.63 0.44 -12.98
N PHE A 33 10.33 -0.75 -13.56
CA PHE A 33 10.84 -2.05 -13.11
C PHE A 33 10.56 -2.33 -11.62
N TYR A 34 11.59 -2.23 -10.77
CA TYR A 34 11.53 -2.64 -9.35
C TYR A 34 11.28 -1.50 -8.39
N ASN A 35 11.62 -0.28 -8.79
CA ASN A 35 11.44 0.91 -7.97
C ASN A 35 10.14 1.61 -8.32
N GLY A 36 9.44 2.08 -7.31
CA GLY A 36 8.20 2.82 -7.49
C GLY A 36 8.15 4.03 -6.59
N VAL A 37 7.35 4.98 -7.00
CA VAL A 37 7.04 6.17 -6.20
C VAL A 37 5.55 6.18 -5.87
N THR A 38 5.25 6.44 -4.62
CA THR A 38 3.88 6.64 -4.13
C THR A 38 3.74 8.09 -3.71
N ILE A 39 2.79 8.78 -4.32
CA ILE A 39 2.44 10.15 -3.95
C ILE A 39 1.01 10.23 -3.45
N GLY A 40 0.74 11.19 -2.58
CA GLY A 40 -0.59 11.55 -2.12
C GLY A 40 -0.98 12.93 -2.67
N VAL A 41 -2.17 13.01 -3.24
CA VAL A 41 -2.71 14.27 -3.78
C VAL A 41 -4.01 14.59 -3.07
N ASP A 42 -4.16 15.83 -2.63
CA ASP A 42 -5.40 16.31 -2.05
C ASP A 42 -6.55 16.22 -3.08
N ARG A 43 -7.67 15.63 -2.65
CA ARG A 43 -8.86 15.46 -3.50
C ARG A 43 -9.33 16.78 -4.11
N ALA A 44 -9.21 17.90 -3.39
CA ALA A 44 -9.61 19.21 -3.89
C ALA A 44 -8.80 19.62 -5.13
N LEU A 45 -7.55 19.18 -5.23
CA LEU A 45 -6.68 19.46 -6.36
C LEU A 45 -6.99 18.59 -7.59
N LEU A 46 -7.54 17.39 -7.41
CA LEU A 46 -7.86 16.46 -8.50
C LEU A 46 -8.86 17.07 -9.49
N LYS A 47 -9.78 17.91 -9.03
CA LYS A 47 -10.76 18.60 -9.88
C LYS A 47 -10.12 19.56 -10.88
N ARG A 48 -8.91 20.04 -10.63
CA ARG A 48 -8.18 20.97 -11.51
C ARG A 48 -7.46 20.27 -12.65
N GLY A 49 -7.40 18.91 -12.63
CA GLY A 49 -6.63 18.14 -13.62
C GLY A 49 -5.14 18.39 -13.44
N LEU A 50 -4.56 17.78 -12.41
CA LEU A 50 -3.11 17.88 -12.19
C LEU A 50 -2.37 17.02 -13.20
N GLU A 51 -1.70 17.65 -14.13
CA GLU A 51 -0.62 17.03 -14.86
C GLU A 51 0.65 17.12 -14.01
N VAL A 52 0.80 16.17 -13.10
CA VAL A 52 2.06 16.00 -12.39
C VAL A 52 2.94 15.21 -13.33
N GLY A 53 4.01 15.82 -13.84
CA GLY A 53 5.02 15.16 -14.66
C GLY A 53 5.72 14.03 -13.90
N PHE A 54 6.71 13.39 -14.53
CA PHE A 54 7.53 12.42 -13.82
C PHE A 54 8.08 13.05 -12.53
N TYR A 55 8.00 12.29 -11.44
CA TYR A 55 8.54 12.69 -10.16
C TYR A 55 10.00 13.11 -10.31
N ASP A 56 10.26 14.37 -10.04
CA ASP A 56 11.60 14.93 -9.96
C ASP A 56 11.86 15.34 -8.51
N PRO A 57 12.68 14.57 -7.77
CA PRO A 57 12.98 14.86 -6.37
C PRO A 57 13.72 16.19 -6.18
N ASP A 58 14.42 16.68 -7.20
CA ASP A 58 15.28 17.85 -7.11
C ASP A 58 14.65 19.14 -7.67
N GLY A 59 13.57 19.04 -8.44
CA GLY A 59 13.02 20.17 -9.18
C GLY A 59 11.51 20.37 -9.09
N GLY A 60 10.82 19.49 -8.37
CA GLY A 60 9.37 19.41 -8.45
C GLY A 60 8.62 20.50 -7.71
N ASP A 61 7.47 20.87 -8.25
CA ASP A 61 6.39 21.55 -7.54
C ASP A 61 5.84 20.63 -6.44
N GLU A 62 6.59 20.41 -5.37
CA GLU A 62 6.16 19.66 -4.17
C GLU A 62 4.86 20.21 -3.56
N LYS A 63 4.42 21.37 -4.03
CA LYS A 63 3.19 22.02 -3.55
C LYS A 63 1.90 21.30 -3.92
N ASN A 64 1.93 20.40 -4.89
CA ASN A 64 0.71 19.75 -5.41
C ASN A 64 0.58 18.29 -4.98
N PHE A 65 1.60 17.71 -4.36
CA PHE A 65 1.55 16.34 -3.85
C PHE A 65 2.44 16.15 -2.62
N THR A 66 2.17 15.09 -1.89
CA THR A 66 2.99 14.62 -0.77
C THR A 66 3.70 13.35 -1.18
N LEU A 67 5.01 13.27 -1.01
CA LEU A 67 5.74 12.03 -1.17
C LEU A 67 5.37 11.07 -0.03
N ILE A 68 4.79 9.93 -0.36
CA ILE A 68 4.42 8.89 0.61
C ILE A 68 5.55 7.86 0.75
N ASP A 69 6.07 7.36 -0.36
CA ASP A 69 7.21 6.43 -0.39
C ASP A 69 7.86 6.45 -1.78
N ASP A 70 9.19 6.42 -1.83
CA ASP A 70 9.99 6.55 -3.05
C ASP A 70 10.72 5.27 -3.48
N ALA A 71 10.49 4.17 -2.80
CA ALA A 71 11.19 2.91 -3.06
C ALA A 71 10.27 1.72 -3.31
N MET A 72 8.98 1.89 -3.07
CA MET A 72 8.03 0.78 -3.04
C MET A 72 7.28 0.63 -4.36
N ARG A 73 7.32 -0.57 -4.95
CA ARG A 73 6.39 -0.97 -6.00
C ARG A 73 5.15 -1.57 -5.35
N VAL A 74 4.08 -0.79 -5.27
CA VAL A 74 2.83 -1.16 -4.59
C VAL A 74 1.89 -1.88 -5.55
N TYR A 75 1.35 -3.02 -5.12
CA TYR A 75 0.32 -3.74 -5.86
C TYR A 75 -1.02 -3.81 -5.13
N ALA A 76 -1.01 -3.66 -3.82
CA ALA A 76 -2.21 -3.71 -3.01
C ALA A 76 -2.08 -2.76 -1.82
N GLY A 77 -3.21 -2.30 -1.31
CA GLY A 77 -3.23 -1.46 -0.12
C GLY A 77 -4.63 -1.31 0.44
N VAL A 78 -4.68 -0.90 1.68
CA VAL A 78 -5.91 -0.53 2.39
C VAL A 78 -5.69 0.78 3.14
N ALA A 79 -6.74 1.55 3.28
CA ALA A 79 -6.74 2.75 4.11
C ALA A 79 -7.33 2.42 5.48
N THR A 80 -6.63 2.81 6.52
CA THR A 80 -7.17 2.92 7.87
C THR A 80 -7.62 4.37 8.11
N ARG A 81 -8.18 4.65 9.28
CA ARG A 81 -8.54 6.01 9.65
C ARG A 81 -7.35 6.98 9.59
N ASP A 82 -6.17 6.54 10.00
CA ASP A 82 -5.02 7.41 10.28
C ASP A 82 -3.83 7.21 9.33
N PHE A 83 -3.79 6.11 8.59
CA PHE A 83 -2.66 5.75 7.72
C PHE A 83 -3.06 4.74 6.64
N TYR A 84 -2.16 4.52 5.70
CA TYR A 84 -2.27 3.47 4.69
C TYR A 84 -1.44 2.24 5.08
N ILE A 85 -1.93 1.05 4.74
CA ILE A 85 -1.12 -0.17 4.74
C ILE A 85 -0.92 -0.55 3.27
N LEU A 86 0.33 -0.52 2.82
CA LEU A 86 0.71 -0.75 1.42
C LEU A 86 1.55 -2.03 1.32
N GLY A 87 1.21 -2.88 0.36
CA GLY A 87 1.91 -4.12 0.08
C GLY A 87 2.78 -4.03 -1.15
N ASP A 88 4.04 -4.47 -1.04
CA ASP A 88 5.01 -4.30 -2.08
C ASP A 88 5.36 -5.61 -2.83
N ALA A 89 6.15 -5.44 -3.90
CA ALA A 89 6.66 -6.53 -4.72
C ALA A 89 7.64 -7.45 -3.97
N TYR A 90 8.23 -6.97 -2.88
CA TYR A 90 9.26 -7.68 -2.12
C TYR A 90 8.71 -8.50 -0.95
N GLY A 91 7.41 -8.46 -0.73
CA GLY A 91 6.74 -9.22 0.33
C GLY A 91 6.60 -8.47 1.65
N TYR A 92 6.83 -7.17 1.65
CA TYR A 92 6.53 -6.34 2.79
C TYR A 92 5.14 -5.73 2.71
N ILE A 93 4.49 -5.64 3.86
CA ILE A 93 3.43 -4.67 4.10
C ILE A 93 4.01 -3.55 4.98
N LYS A 94 3.68 -2.31 4.64
CA LYS A 94 4.21 -1.11 5.32
C LYS A 94 3.08 -0.17 5.67
N ALA A 95 3.05 0.30 6.90
CA ALA A 95 2.16 1.37 7.30
C ALA A 95 2.85 2.72 7.11
N VAL A 96 2.18 3.62 6.40
CA VAL A 96 2.66 4.96 6.11
C VAL A 96 1.54 5.98 6.33
N GLY A 97 1.84 7.04 7.04
CA GLY A 97 0.90 8.13 7.28
C GLY A 97 0.66 8.96 6.01
N LYS A 98 -0.41 9.75 5.99
CA LYS A 98 -0.78 10.65 4.88
C LYS A 98 0.33 11.64 4.48
N GLY A 99 1.22 11.99 5.41
CA GLY A 99 2.39 12.85 5.17
C GLY A 99 3.68 12.07 4.86
N GLY A 100 3.62 10.78 4.52
CA GLY A 100 4.80 9.96 4.21
C GLY A 100 5.56 9.42 5.43
N ARG A 101 5.09 9.70 6.66
CA ARG A 101 5.74 9.18 7.87
C ARG A 101 5.65 7.66 7.92
N LYS A 102 6.80 6.98 7.93
CA LYS A 102 6.91 5.53 8.10
C LYS A 102 6.50 5.16 9.53
N ILE A 103 5.54 4.24 9.69
CA ILE A 103 5.00 3.83 10.99
C ILE A 103 5.55 2.48 11.39
N TRP A 104 5.33 1.46 10.55
CA TRP A 104 5.87 0.11 10.73
C TRP A 104 6.00 -0.63 9.40
N ARG A 105 6.75 -1.71 9.41
CA ARG A 105 6.83 -2.68 8.32
C ARG A 105 6.75 -4.10 8.88
N HIS A 106 6.19 -5.02 8.08
CA HIS A 106 6.05 -6.42 8.42
C HIS A 106 6.26 -7.26 7.17
N TYR A 107 7.08 -8.31 7.26
CA TYR A 107 7.44 -9.15 6.13
C TYR A 107 6.62 -10.43 6.13
N LEU A 108 5.96 -10.73 5.00
CA LEU A 108 5.14 -11.94 4.82
C LEU A 108 5.75 -12.92 3.81
N GLY A 109 6.69 -12.45 3.01
CA GLY A 109 7.30 -13.23 1.93
C GLY A 109 6.41 -13.34 0.68
N GLY A 110 7.02 -13.15 -0.47
CA GLY A 110 6.33 -13.15 -1.76
C GLY A 110 5.61 -11.84 -2.06
N THR A 111 5.50 -11.50 -3.34
CA THR A 111 4.84 -10.27 -3.79
C THR A 111 3.41 -10.17 -3.24
N ILE A 112 3.10 -9.09 -2.58
CA ILE A 112 1.76 -8.82 -2.05
C ILE A 112 0.85 -8.47 -3.23
N LYS A 113 -0.28 -9.17 -3.35
CA LYS A 113 -1.18 -9.04 -4.52
C LYS A 113 -2.55 -8.50 -4.16
N SER A 114 -3.01 -8.77 -2.96
CA SER A 114 -4.32 -8.31 -2.49
C SER A 114 -4.31 -8.09 -0.98
N MET A 115 -5.14 -7.17 -0.53
CA MET A 115 -5.38 -6.93 0.89
C MET A 115 -6.84 -6.60 1.14
N ALA A 116 -7.33 -7.01 2.31
CA ALA A 116 -8.62 -6.62 2.84
C ALA A 116 -8.51 -6.40 4.34
N LEU A 117 -9.06 -5.29 4.81
CA LEU A 117 -9.11 -4.93 6.21
C LEU A 117 -10.53 -5.20 6.74
N SER A 118 -10.65 -5.77 7.94
CA SER A 118 -11.93 -5.89 8.63
C SER A 118 -12.51 -4.49 8.94
N GLU A 119 -13.82 -4.41 9.07
CA GLU A 119 -14.54 -3.16 9.32
C GLU A 119 -14.07 -2.44 10.60
N ASP A 120 -13.75 -3.21 11.64
CA ASP A 120 -13.20 -2.71 12.91
C ASP A 120 -11.71 -2.33 12.82
N GLY A 121 -11.04 -2.59 11.68
CA GLY A 121 -9.62 -2.32 11.49
C GLY A 121 -8.67 -3.27 12.24
N GLY A 122 -9.19 -4.28 12.92
CA GLY A 122 -8.40 -5.18 13.78
C GLY A 122 -7.76 -6.36 13.05
N VAL A 123 -8.29 -6.75 11.89
CA VAL A 123 -7.83 -7.91 11.14
C VAL A 123 -7.49 -7.54 9.71
N LEU A 124 -6.29 -7.91 9.26
CA LEU A 124 -5.84 -7.74 7.90
C LEU A 124 -5.66 -9.09 7.22
N PHE A 125 -6.32 -9.28 6.09
CA PHE A 125 -6.07 -10.39 5.17
C PHE A 125 -5.12 -9.95 4.06
N VAL A 126 -4.12 -10.77 3.77
CA VAL A 126 -3.11 -10.46 2.75
C VAL A 126 -2.89 -11.66 1.85
N GLY A 127 -3.18 -11.51 0.58
CA GLY A 127 -2.89 -12.49 -0.46
C GLY A 127 -1.58 -12.20 -1.17
N THR A 128 -0.77 -13.23 -1.41
CA THR A 128 0.49 -13.13 -2.16
C THR A 128 0.39 -13.76 -3.54
N TYR A 129 1.23 -13.34 -4.46
CA TYR A 129 1.32 -13.92 -5.80
C TYR A 129 1.68 -15.41 -5.77
N GLY A 130 2.42 -15.86 -4.75
CA GLY A 130 2.81 -17.25 -4.55
C GLY A 130 1.73 -18.14 -3.91
N GLY A 131 0.44 -17.75 -3.95
CA GLY A 131 -0.68 -18.58 -3.49
C GLY A 131 -0.82 -18.67 -1.97
N ARG A 132 -0.36 -17.67 -1.22
CA ARG A 132 -0.53 -17.63 0.23
C ARG A 132 -1.58 -16.61 0.62
N LEU A 133 -2.41 -16.96 1.60
CA LEU A 133 -3.35 -16.06 2.27
C LEU A 133 -2.99 -16.01 3.76
N HIS A 134 -2.60 -14.84 4.22
CA HIS A 134 -2.26 -14.56 5.61
C HIS A 134 -3.41 -13.86 6.31
N LYS A 135 -3.71 -14.25 7.56
CA LYS A 135 -4.59 -13.51 8.45
C LYS A 135 -3.77 -12.94 9.59
N LEU A 136 -3.72 -11.63 9.67
CA LEU A 136 -2.99 -10.89 10.69
C LEU A 136 -3.95 -10.20 11.65
N ARG A 137 -3.72 -10.35 12.94
CA ARG A 137 -4.36 -9.54 13.98
C ARG A 137 -3.44 -8.35 14.30
N LEU A 138 -3.90 -7.17 13.93
CA LEU A 138 -3.16 -5.93 14.11
C LEU A 138 -3.13 -5.54 15.60
N GLY A 139 -1.94 -5.18 16.10
CA GLY A 139 -1.76 -4.76 17.49
C GLY A 139 -1.77 -5.88 18.54
N ALA A 140 -1.81 -7.16 18.14
CA ALA A 140 -1.98 -8.30 19.04
C ALA A 140 -0.67 -8.96 19.51
N GLY A 141 0.45 -8.28 19.33
CA GLY A 141 1.77 -8.83 19.63
C GLY A 141 2.49 -9.31 18.38
N GLN A 142 3.71 -9.79 18.57
CA GLN A 142 4.60 -10.21 17.52
C GLN A 142 5.14 -11.59 17.83
N ASP A 143 5.07 -12.50 16.86
CA ASP A 143 5.70 -13.82 16.99
C ASP A 143 7.22 -13.73 16.87
N SER A 144 7.96 -14.66 17.47
CA SER A 144 9.43 -14.71 17.46
C SER A 144 10.05 -14.80 16.07
N HIS A 145 9.26 -15.20 15.07
CA HIS A 145 9.71 -15.36 13.68
C HIS A 145 9.38 -14.15 12.79
N THR A 146 8.72 -13.13 13.35
CA THR A 146 8.32 -11.96 12.59
C THR A 146 9.53 -11.13 12.18
N ILE A 147 9.62 -10.82 10.89
CA ILE A 147 10.60 -9.89 10.35
C ILE A 147 9.93 -8.52 10.19
N GLY A 148 10.46 -7.53 10.88
CA GLY A 148 9.90 -6.16 10.88
C GLY A 148 9.71 -5.63 12.29
N ASN A 149 9.03 -4.50 12.39
CA ASN A 149 8.74 -3.81 13.66
C ASN A 149 7.23 -3.58 13.89
N GLY A 150 6.39 -4.26 13.09
CA GLY A 150 4.94 -4.23 13.29
C GLY A 150 4.53 -5.12 14.46
N ASN A 151 3.63 -4.61 15.28
CA ASN A 151 3.07 -5.35 16.42
C ASN A 151 1.87 -6.19 15.98
N HIS A 152 2.10 -7.19 15.11
CA HIS A 152 1.03 -7.95 14.46
C HIS A 152 1.29 -9.44 14.58
N LYS A 153 0.23 -10.18 14.95
CA LYS A 153 0.26 -11.63 15.07
C LYS A 153 -0.36 -12.28 13.85
N GLU A 154 0.36 -13.19 13.22
CA GLU A 154 -0.21 -14.06 12.19
C GLU A 154 -1.03 -15.17 12.86
N GLU A 155 -2.36 -15.13 12.70
CA GLU A 155 -3.25 -16.14 13.29
C GLU A 155 -3.26 -17.43 12.50
N PHE A 156 -3.14 -17.34 11.18
CA PHE A 156 -2.93 -18.46 10.30
C PHE A 156 -2.41 -18.01 8.93
N ARG A 157 -1.86 -18.99 8.22
CA ARG A 157 -1.50 -18.90 6.82
C ARG A 157 -2.13 -20.05 6.05
N LEU A 158 -2.86 -19.75 4.98
CA LEU A 158 -3.27 -20.74 4.00
C LEU A 158 -2.28 -20.74 2.84
N ILE A 159 -1.92 -21.93 2.38
CA ILE A 159 -1.02 -22.13 1.24
C ILE A 159 -1.80 -22.93 0.19
N ALA A 160 -2.13 -22.31 -0.94
CA ALA A 160 -2.68 -23.00 -2.09
C ALA A 160 -1.53 -23.55 -2.94
N TYR A 161 -1.52 -24.87 -3.13
CA TYR A 161 -0.55 -25.54 -3.96
C TYR A 161 -1.25 -26.64 -4.77
N GLU A 162 -1.20 -26.52 -6.09
CA GLU A 162 -1.96 -27.35 -7.02
C GLU A 162 -3.47 -27.32 -6.67
N ASP A 163 -4.06 -28.46 -6.38
CA ASP A 163 -5.47 -28.66 -6.03
C ASP A 163 -5.74 -28.70 -4.52
N LYS A 164 -4.73 -28.42 -3.69
CA LYS A 164 -4.79 -28.53 -2.23
C LYS A 164 -4.58 -27.20 -1.54
N ILE A 165 -5.21 -27.07 -0.37
CA ILE A 165 -5.01 -25.96 0.53
C ILE A 165 -4.47 -26.51 1.87
N TYR A 166 -3.32 -26.01 2.25
CA TYR A 166 -2.67 -26.32 3.52
C TYR A 166 -2.89 -25.14 4.48
N ARG A 167 -3.18 -25.44 5.74
CA ARG A 167 -3.25 -24.45 6.79
C ARG A 167 -2.01 -24.57 7.67
N TRP A 168 -1.34 -23.45 7.87
CA TRP A 168 -0.20 -23.32 8.76
C TRP A 168 -0.56 -22.50 9.98
#